data_b5ea23d1c3d7827cf58d3f16be7fa28a
#
_entry.id   b5ea23d1c3d7827cf58d3f16be7fa28a
#
_cell.length_a   1.000
_cell.length_b   1.000
_cell.length_c   1.000
_cell.angle_alpha   90.00
_cell.angle_beta   90.00
_cell.angle_gamma   90.00
#
_symmetry.space_group_name_H-M   'P 1'
#
loop_
_entity.id
_entity.type
_entity.pdbx_description
1 polymer ?
#
loop_
_entity_poly.entity_id
_entity_poly.type
_entity_poly.pdbx_seq_one_letter_code
_entity_poly.pdbx_strand_id
1 'polypeptide(L)'
;RRQRQMCIRDSHYHYLDNARDGKRPLTFSRYAGPGSHRYPVGFSGDSIVTWESLNFQPYFTNTASNIGYGWWSHDIGGHMLGYRDNELALRWVQLGVFSPINRLHSSKNEFMGKEPWQFPMEIGEVMKEFLRLRHQMLPYLYTMNYRAYKENTPLILPMYYTYPAEQVAYTVKNEYEYGTAFIVAPVTEKSVQGVGRARTHVWLPEGTYIDFFTGLVYSGDREMDMYRDLHSIPVLAKAGAIVPMTEEIFGQEADRNPETMTIRVYGGADGSFQLYEDDNESNAYLKDECVLTDMDLKWSTGRFAIQKAAGRLELIPQKRTWTVEFWGVKDTEVTVEVEGTVVEASKEYDEALGCLKVSVPEISATSEIIITLGAPELRENDVKTQVFNLLNQAEIPYMEKVAIMEILDKKISNAAKLTQLTAMHPEEGIVGAVGEILTAIE
;
A
#
# COMPACT_ATOMS: atom_id res chain seq x y z
N ARG A 1 9.40 -21.31 -30.99
CA ARG A 1 8.15 -21.65 -31.72
C ARG A 1 7.05 -22.24 -30.80
N ARG A 2 7.35 -23.16 -29.88
CA ARG A 2 6.32 -23.76 -28.97
C ARG A 2 5.73 -22.72 -28.01
N GLN A 3 6.53 -21.84 -27.44
CA GLN A 3 6.10 -20.78 -26.52
C GLN A 3 5.19 -19.76 -27.21
N ARG A 4 5.52 -19.37 -28.44
CA ARG A 4 4.70 -18.47 -29.27
C ARG A 4 3.35 -19.10 -29.65
N GLN A 5 3.33 -20.41 -29.87
CA GLN A 5 2.11 -21.17 -30.15
C GLN A 5 1.24 -21.34 -28.89
N MET A 6 1.83 -21.47 -27.70
CA MET A 6 1.08 -21.52 -26.42
C MET A 6 0.36 -20.17 -26.17
N CYS A 7 1.04 -19.05 -26.25
CA CYS A 7 0.41 -17.73 -26.08
C CYS A 7 -0.73 -17.48 -27.07
N ILE A 8 -0.56 -17.87 -28.36
CA ILE A 8 -1.63 -17.77 -29.37
C ILE A 8 -2.80 -18.68 -29.03
N ARG A 9 -2.54 -19.90 -28.56
CA ARG A 9 -3.61 -20.85 -28.17
C ARG A 9 -4.37 -20.35 -26.94
N ASP A 10 -3.65 -19.95 -25.90
CA ASP A 10 -4.25 -19.51 -24.64
C ASP A 10 -5.06 -18.23 -24.84
N SER A 11 -4.48 -17.22 -25.48
CA SER A 11 -5.14 -15.95 -25.68
C SER A 11 -6.21 -15.98 -26.78
N HIS A 12 -5.99 -16.68 -27.88
CA HIS A 12 -6.93 -16.66 -29.01
C HIS A 12 -8.05 -17.67 -28.86
N TYR A 13 -7.76 -18.86 -28.32
CA TYR A 13 -8.74 -19.96 -28.26
C TYR A 13 -9.36 -20.13 -26.88
N HIS A 14 -8.67 -19.82 -25.80
CA HIS A 14 -9.13 -20.12 -24.44
C HIS A 14 -9.60 -18.91 -23.65
N TYR A 15 -9.16 -17.71 -23.99
CA TYR A 15 -9.57 -16.50 -23.26
C TYR A 15 -11.09 -16.30 -23.32
N LEU A 16 -11.68 -16.36 -24.51
CA LEU A 16 -13.12 -16.19 -24.66
C LEU A 16 -13.94 -17.41 -24.22
N ASP A 17 -13.34 -18.60 -24.23
CA ASP A 17 -14.02 -19.84 -23.79
C ASP A 17 -14.40 -19.83 -22.31
N ASN A 18 -13.68 -19.08 -21.48
CA ASN A 18 -14.05 -19.01 -20.08
C ASN A 18 -14.94 -17.81 -19.74
N ALA A 19 -15.30 -16.99 -20.72
CA ALA A 19 -16.36 -15.97 -20.62
C ALA A 19 -17.75 -16.56 -20.74
N ARG A 20 -18.06 -17.63 -19.98
CA ARG A 20 -19.36 -18.30 -20.01
C ARG A 20 -20.37 -17.53 -19.18
N ASP A 21 -21.64 -17.63 -19.55
CA ASP A 21 -22.76 -17.04 -18.81
C ASP A 21 -22.64 -15.52 -18.61
N GLY A 22 -21.97 -14.82 -19.53
CA GLY A 22 -21.77 -13.37 -19.47
C GLY A 22 -20.65 -12.91 -18.53
N LYS A 23 -19.91 -13.84 -17.91
CA LYS A 23 -18.78 -13.53 -16.99
C LYS A 23 -17.56 -12.99 -17.74
N ARG A 24 -16.73 -12.28 -17.00
CA ARG A 24 -15.46 -11.73 -17.51
C ARG A 24 -14.48 -12.86 -17.82
N PRO A 25 -13.83 -12.83 -18.99
CA PRO A 25 -12.82 -13.82 -19.32
C PRO A 25 -11.55 -13.57 -18.52
N LEU A 26 -10.88 -14.66 -18.14
CA LEU A 26 -9.61 -14.63 -17.44
C LEU A 26 -8.70 -15.75 -17.98
N THR A 27 -7.48 -15.42 -18.34
CA THR A 27 -6.45 -16.40 -18.69
C THR A 27 -5.20 -16.13 -17.85
N PHE A 28 -4.72 -17.18 -17.18
CA PHE A 28 -3.47 -17.15 -16.44
C PHE A 28 -2.40 -17.88 -17.25
N SER A 29 -1.46 -17.14 -17.83
CA SER A 29 -0.46 -17.73 -18.70
C SER A 29 0.95 -17.19 -18.47
N ARG A 30 1.95 -18.05 -18.72
CA ARG A 30 3.37 -17.76 -18.72
C ARG A 30 3.79 -17.24 -20.09
N TYR A 31 4.89 -16.50 -20.16
CA TYR A 31 5.47 -15.96 -21.39
C TYR A 31 4.66 -14.80 -22.02
N ALA A 32 4.90 -13.62 -21.51
CA ALA A 32 4.35 -12.39 -22.03
C ALA A 32 5.24 -11.72 -23.07
N GLY A 33 4.64 -10.86 -23.88
CA GLY A 33 5.29 -9.98 -24.83
C GLY A 33 4.35 -8.87 -25.28
N PRO A 34 4.74 -8.00 -26.21
CA PRO A 34 3.87 -6.96 -26.74
C PRO A 34 2.53 -7.54 -27.23
N GLY A 35 1.41 -7.00 -26.71
CA GLY A 35 0.06 -7.48 -27.00
C GLY A 35 -0.54 -8.42 -25.97
N SER A 36 0.25 -8.97 -25.03
CA SER A 36 -0.25 -9.88 -23.98
C SER A 36 -1.21 -9.21 -22.98
N HIS A 37 -1.13 -7.88 -22.84
CA HIS A 37 -2.04 -7.09 -21.97
C HIS A 37 -3.53 -7.25 -22.34
N ARG A 38 -3.84 -7.70 -23.56
CA ARG A 38 -5.22 -7.98 -23.99
C ARG A 38 -5.82 -9.20 -23.30
N TYR A 39 -5.01 -10.04 -22.71
CA TYR A 39 -5.38 -11.35 -22.18
C TYR A 39 -4.74 -11.58 -20.81
N PRO A 40 -5.16 -10.82 -19.79
CA PRO A 40 -4.62 -11.00 -18.44
C PRO A 40 -5.07 -12.37 -17.88
N VAL A 41 -4.30 -12.96 -16.99
CA VAL A 41 -3.21 -12.47 -16.17
C VAL A 41 -1.86 -13.06 -16.63
N GLY A 42 -0.76 -12.30 -16.47
CA GLY A 42 0.59 -12.79 -16.73
C GLY A 42 1.25 -13.44 -15.51
N PHE A 43 2.26 -14.26 -15.79
CA PHE A 43 3.00 -15.00 -14.78
C PHE A 43 4.50 -14.93 -15.00
N SER A 44 5.25 -14.60 -13.95
CA SER A 44 6.71 -14.44 -13.99
C SER A 44 7.49 -15.72 -14.31
N GLY A 45 6.87 -16.88 -14.11
CA GLY A 45 7.53 -18.18 -14.14
C GLY A 45 8.07 -18.59 -12.76
N ASP A 46 8.63 -19.79 -12.70
CA ASP A 46 9.07 -20.43 -11.46
C ASP A 46 10.28 -19.68 -10.88
N SER A 47 10.22 -19.34 -9.60
CA SER A 47 11.30 -18.69 -8.87
C SER A 47 11.88 -19.59 -7.78
N ILE A 48 13.17 -19.42 -7.49
CA ILE A 48 13.85 -20.14 -6.41
C ILE A 48 13.56 -19.43 -5.09
N VAL A 49 13.45 -20.18 -3.98
CA VAL A 49 13.19 -19.63 -2.64
C VAL A 49 14.50 -19.08 -2.06
N THR A 50 14.88 -17.88 -2.48
CA THR A 50 16.07 -17.15 -2.01
C THR A 50 15.84 -15.65 -1.94
N TRP A 51 16.68 -14.95 -1.17
CA TRP A 51 16.69 -13.50 -1.07
C TRP A 51 17.00 -12.82 -2.41
N GLU A 52 17.89 -13.41 -3.22
CA GLU A 52 18.22 -12.88 -4.55
C GLU A 52 17.02 -12.94 -5.49
N SER A 53 16.22 -14.01 -5.41
CA SER A 53 14.98 -14.10 -6.17
C SER A 53 13.95 -13.07 -5.69
N LEU A 54 13.81 -12.87 -4.37
CA LEU A 54 12.93 -11.82 -3.83
C LEU A 54 13.40 -10.43 -4.27
N ASN A 55 14.70 -10.16 -4.21
CA ASN A 55 15.26 -8.85 -4.62
C ASN A 55 14.99 -8.51 -6.10
N PHE A 56 14.89 -9.52 -6.95
CA PHE A 56 14.57 -9.32 -8.37
C PHE A 56 13.07 -9.09 -8.64
N GLN A 57 12.17 -9.57 -7.77
CA GLN A 57 10.72 -9.57 -8.05
C GLN A 57 10.09 -8.17 -8.17
N PRO A 58 10.40 -7.17 -7.32
CA PRO A 58 9.82 -5.84 -7.49
C PRO A 58 10.15 -5.21 -8.85
N TYR A 59 11.43 -5.26 -9.24
CA TYR A 59 11.89 -4.76 -10.53
C TYR A 59 11.22 -5.48 -11.71
N PHE A 60 11.12 -6.81 -11.63
CA PHE A 60 10.48 -7.61 -12.69
C PHE A 60 8.98 -7.32 -12.78
N THR A 61 8.31 -7.16 -11.63
CA THR A 61 6.88 -6.86 -11.56
C THR A 61 6.57 -5.46 -12.12
N ASN A 62 7.33 -4.44 -11.71
CA ASN A 62 7.06 -3.08 -12.16
C ASN A 62 7.39 -2.86 -13.64
N THR A 63 8.47 -3.48 -14.16
CA THR A 63 8.84 -3.37 -15.57
C THR A 63 7.95 -4.16 -16.53
N ALA A 64 7.11 -5.08 -16.04
CA ALA A 64 6.06 -5.71 -16.84
C ALA A 64 5.08 -4.66 -17.41
N SER A 65 4.90 -3.54 -16.72
CA SER A 65 4.10 -2.40 -17.18
C SER A 65 4.65 -1.75 -18.44
N ASN A 66 5.95 -1.86 -18.75
CA ASN A 66 6.57 -1.34 -19.99
C ASN A 66 6.00 -1.97 -21.27
N ILE A 67 5.41 -3.14 -21.18
CA ILE A 67 4.71 -3.80 -22.29
C ILE A 67 3.19 -3.80 -22.10
N GLY A 68 2.68 -2.97 -21.17
CA GLY A 68 1.27 -2.86 -20.83
C GLY A 68 0.74 -4.06 -20.01
N TYR A 69 1.59 -4.95 -19.52
CA TYR A 69 1.18 -6.16 -18.81
C TYR A 69 1.05 -5.93 -17.30
N GLY A 70 0.12 -5.04 -16.91
CA GLY A 70 -0.08 -4.59 -15.53
C GLY A 70 -0.67 -5.64 -14.58
N TRP A 71 -1.36 -6.67 -15.11
CA TRP A 71 -1.87 -7.79 -14.33
C TRP A 71 -0.84 -8.93 -14.29
N TRP A 72 0.17 -8.72 -13.47
CA TRP A 72 1.33 -9.58 -13.34
C TRP A 72 1.33 -10.35 -12.03
N SER A 73 1.49 -11.67 -12.11
CA SER A 73 1.62 -12.56 -10.96
C SER A 73 3.05 -13.04 -10.81
N HIS A 74 3.56 -13.10 -9.60
CA HIS A 74 4.79 -13.81 -9.26
C HIS A 74 4.50 -14.91 -8.23
N ASP A 75 5.47 -15.81 -8.01
CA ASP A 75 5.34 -16.87 -7.02
C ASP A 75 5.65 -16.34 -5.64
N ILE A 76 4.62 -15.92 -4.88
CA ILE A 76 4.79 -15.39 -3.53
C ILE A 76 5.29 -16.50 -2.62
N GLY A 77 6.49 -16.28 -2.06
CA GLY A 77 7.24 -17.25 -1.27
C GLY A 77 8.19 -18.13 -2.07
N GLY A 78 8.23 -17.99 -3.41
CA GLY A 78 9.05 -18.80 -4.32
C GLY A 78 8.46 -20.16 -4.63
N HIS A 79 8.77 -20.70 -5.81
CA HIS A 79 8.18 -21.95 -6.33
C HIS A 79 8.94 -23.19 -5.92
N MET A 80 10.26 -23.21 -6.04
CA MET A 80 11.08 -24.44 -5.93
C MET A 80 12.45 -24.19 -5.34
N LEU A 81 13.13 -25.27 -5.00
CA LEU A 81 14.51 -25.24 -4.47
C LEU A 81 14.67 -24.29 -3.28
N GLY A 82 15.90 -23.86 -3.01
CA GLY A 82 16.19 -22.93 -1.93
C GLY A 82 16.06 -23.57 -0.55
N TYR A 83 15.69 -22.77 0.44
CA TYR A 83 15.62 -23.20 1.84
C TYR A 83 14.51 -22.46 2.58
N ARG A 84 14.11 -23.01 3.74
CA ARG A 84 13.13 -22.37 4.60
C ARG A 84 13.79 -21.22 5.36
N ASP A 85 13.28 -20.00 5.13
CA ASP A 85 13.59 -18.81 5.87
C ASP A 85 12.26 -18.09 6.19
N ASN A 86 11.97 -17.91 7.47
CA ASN A 86 10.68 -17.37 7.92
C ASN A 86 10.55 -15.88 7.57
N GLU A 87 11.64 -15.12 7.69
CA GLU A 87 11.63 -13.70 7.32
C GLU A 87 11.49 -13.53 5.81
N LEU A 88 12.25 -14.29 5.01
CA LEU A 88 12.12 -14.28 3.55
C LEU A 88 10.68 -14.54 3.11
N ALA A 89 10.02 -15.53 3.70
CA ALA A 89 8.64 -15.87 3.39
C ALA A 89 7.68 -14.72 3.72
N LEU A 90 7.84 -14.10 4.90
CA LEU A 90 7.04 -12.94 5.31
C LEU A 90 7.27 -11.73 4.39
N ARG A 91 8.53 -11.38 4.09
CA ARG A 91 8.85 -10.24 3.20
C ARG A 91 8.27 -10.45 1.80
N TRP A 92 8.23 -11.71 1.33
CA TRP A 92 7.61 -12.03 0.05
C TRP A 92 6.08 -11.88 0.08
N VAL A 93 5.43 -12.23 1.20
CA VAL A 93 3.99 -11.97 1.40
C VAL A 93 3.72 -10.47 1.42
N GLN A 94 4.54 -9.68 2.11
CA GLN A 94 4.43 -8.23 2.17
C GLN A 94 4.54 -7.60 0.77
N LEU A 95 5.51 -7.98 -0.03
CA LEU A 95 5.59 -7.60 -1.44
C LEU A 95 4.33 -8.04 -2.21
N GLY A 96 3.86 -9.27 -1.97
CA GLY A 96 2.68 -9.83 -2.63
C GLY A 96 1.41 -9.02 -2.40
N VAL A 97 1.23 -8.47 -1.20
CA VAL A 97 0.08 -7.61 -0.86
C VAL A 97 0.08 -6.32 -1.68
N PHE A 98 1.25 -5.77 -1.94
CA PHE A 98 1.44 -4.58 -2.78
C PHE A 98 1.85 -4.94 -4.23
N SER A 99 1.41 -6.09 -4.71
CA SER A 99 1.57 -6.54 -6.10
C SER A 99 0.22 -6.57 -6.83
N PRO A 100 0.17 -6.61 -8.16
CA PRO A 100 -1.10 -6.66 -8.88
C PRO A 100 -1.90 -7.92 -8.54
N ILE A 101 -1.27 -9.09 -8.50
CA ILE A 101 -1.90 -10.36 -8.15
C ILE A 101 -1.26 -10.92 -6.88
N ASN A 102 -2.09 -11.17 -5.88
CA ASN A 102 -1.69 -11.83 -4.64
C ASN A 102 -1.98 -13.33 -4.73
N ARG A 103 -0.93 -14.14 -4.93
CA ARG A 103 -1.04 -15.59 -5.09
C ARG A 103 0.12 -16.29 -4.39
N LEU A 104 -0.15 -16.90 -3.24
CA LEU A 104 0.82 -17.80 -2.59
C LEU A 104 1.05 -19.01 -3.49
N HIS A 105 2.31 -19.40 -3.67
CA HIS A 105 2.65 -20.50 -4.55
C HIS A 105 3.84 -21.34 -4.06
N SER A 106 3.79 -22.65 -4.38
CA SER A 106 4.89 -23.58 -4.16
C SER A 106 4.82 -24.73 -5.16
N SER A 107 5.88 -25.51 -5.26
CA SER A 107 5.83 -26.82 -5.91
C SER A 107 5.01 -27.79 -5.06
N LYS A 108 4.75 -29.00 -5.59
CA LYS A 108 4.05 -30.07 -4.86
C LYS A 108 4.87 -30.69 -3.71
N ASN A 109 5.98 -30.06 -3.30
CA ASN A 109 6.80 -30.50 -2.19
C ASN A 109 6.09 -30.17 -0.87
N GLU A 110 5.81 -31.20 -0.07
CA GLU A 110 5.07 -31.08 1.21
C GLU A 110 5.74 -30.18 2.27
N PHE A 111 7.06 -29.95 2.16
CA PHE A 111 7.81 -29.07 3.06
C PHE A 111 7.80 -27.60 2.65
N MET A 112 7.18 -27.26 1.52
CA MET A 112 7.19 -25.90 0.96
C MET A 112 5.84 -25.17 1.11
N GLY A 113 5.01 -25.55 2.07
CA GLY A 113 3.77 -24.83 2.37
C GLY A 113 4.00 -23.33 2.62
N LYS A 114 3.11 -22.48 2.11
CA LYS A 114 3.20 -21.03 2.20
C LYS A 114 2.08 -20.40 3.04
N GLU A 115 1.18 -21.23 3.51
CA GLU A 115 0.05 -20.77 4.31
C GLU A 115 0.56 -20.26 5.67
N PRO A 116 -0.04 -19.18 6.22
CA PRO A 116 0.41 -18.56 7.48
C PRO A 116 0.58 -19.54 8.66
N TRP A 117 -0.29 -20.56 8.75
CA TRP A 117 -0.24 -21.56 9.82
C TRP A 117 0.92 -22.58 9.70
N GLN A 118 1.67 -22.56 8.60
CA GLN A 118 2.89 -23.36 8.43
C GLN A 118 4.12 -22.72 9.10
N PHE A 119 4.01 -21.47 9.52
CA PHE A 119 5.11 -20.67 10.09
C PHE A 119 4.97 -20.51 11.62
N PRO A 120 6.06 -20.14 12.34
CA PRO A 120 5.96 -19.77 13.74
C PRO A 120 4.86 -18.71 13.95
N MET A 121 4.22 -18.74 15.12
CA MET A 121 3.05 -17.92 15.42
C MET A 121 3.25 -16.42 15.10
N GLU A 122 4.38 -15.85 15.51
CA GLU A 122 4.73 -14.45 15.25
C GLU A 122 4.70 -14.12 13.75
N ILE A 123 5.38 -14.91 12.92
CA ILE A 123 5.42 -14.74 11.47
C ILE A 123 4.04 -14.98 10.84
N GLY A 124 3.36 -16.04 11.30
CA GLY A 124 2.04 -16.41 10.77
C GLY A 124 0.96 -15.36 11.04
N GLU A 125 0.96 -14.73 12.20
CA GLU A 125 0.01 -13.65 12.51
C GLU A 125 0.27 -12.41 11.65
N VAL A 126 1.53 -11.99 11.49
CA VAL A 126 1.85 -10.86 10.60
C VAL A 126 1.47 -11.16 9.14
N MET A 127 1.72 -12.39 8.66
CA MET A 127 1.25 -12.78 7.32
C MET A 127 -0.28 -12.66 7.18
N LYS A 128 -1.05 -13.06 8.20
CA LYS A 128 -2.52 -12.93 8.20
C LYS A 128 -2.96 -11.46 8.18
N GLU A 129 -2.31 -10.60 8.94
CA GLU A 129 -2.58 -9.17 8.96
C GLU A 129 -2.38 -8.55 7.57
N PHE A 130 -1.28 -8.86 6.90
CA PHE A 130 -1.03 -8.39 5.53
C PHE A 130 -2.03 -8.97 4.52
N LEU A 131 -2.41 -10.24 4.62
CA LEU A 131 -3.42 -10.82 3.75
C LEU A 131 -4.81 -10.20 3.97
N ARG A 132 -5.17 -9.87 5.23
CA ARG A 132 -6.39 -9.10 5.52
C ARG A 132 -6.32 -7.70 4.93
N LEU A 133 -5.19 -7.02 5.09
CA LEU A 133 -4.95 -5.70 4.49
C LEU A 133 -5.19 -5.73 2.97
N ARG A 134 -4.73 -6.78 2.28
CA ARG A 134 -5.00 -6.94 0.84
C ARG A 134 -6.50 -6.95 0.54
N HIS A 135 -7.31 -7.64 1.33
CA HIS A 135 -8.75 -7.67 1.16
C HIS A 135 -9.40 -6.32 1.53
N GLN A 136 -8.95 -5.68 2.60
CA GLN A 136 -9.42 -4.33 2.95
C GLN A 136 -9.20 -3.31 1.84
N MET A 137 -8.14 -3.45 1.06
CA MET A 137 -7.81 -2.57 -0.06
C MET A 137 -8.60 -2.87 -1.35
N LEU A 138 -9.50 -3.85 -1.39
CA LEU A 138 -10.22 -4.23 -2.62
C LEU A 138 -10.94 -3.06 -3.30
N PRO A 139 -11.66 -2.14 -2.60
CA PRO A 139 -12.30 -1.01 -3.25
C PRO A 139 -11.32 -0.11 -4.01
N TYR A 140 -10.15 0.15 -3.41
CA TYR A 140 -9.07 0.89 -4.06
C TYR A 140 -8.52 0.14 -5.28
N LEU A 141 -8.17 -1.14 -5.10
CA LEU A 141 -7.59 -1.98 -6.16
C LEU A 141 -8.53 -2.17 -7.34
N TYR A 142 -9.81 -2.34 -7.05
CA TYR A 142 -10.83 -2.51 -8.08
C TYR A 142 -11.01 -1.23 -8.90
N THR A 143 -10.99 -0.08 -8.24
CA THR A 143 -10.98 1.23 -8.92
C THR A 143 -9.71 1.40 -9.78
N MET A 144 -8.53 0.99 -9.29
CA MET A 144 -7.30 1.02 -10.08
C MET A 144 -7.36 0.08 -11.29
N ASN A 145 -8.05 -1.05 -11.17
CA ASN A 145 -8.33 -1.93 -12.31
C ASN A 145 -9.21 -1.26 -13.37
N TYR A 146 -10.25 -0.55 -12.95
CA TYR A 146 -11.08 0.24 -13.86
C TYR A 146 -10.27 1.34 -14.54
N ARG A 147 -9.40 2.03 -13.80
CA ARG A 147 -8.47 3.02 -14.34
C ARG A 147 -7.53 2.40 -15.40
N ALA A 148 -7.01 1.19 -15.14
CA ALA A 148 -6.20 0.47 -16.13
C ALA A 148 -6.97 0.20 -17.42
N TYR A 149 -8.25 -0.10 -17.33
CA TYR A 149 -9.13 -0.27 -18.49
C TYR A 149 -9.42 1.04 -19.23
N LYS A 150 -9.80 2.10 -18.52
CA LYS A 150 -10.22 3.38 -19.12
C LYS A 150 -9.05 4.22 -19.61
N GLU A 151 -7.93 4.25 -18.87
CA GLU A 151 -6.79 5.15 -19.08
C GLU A 151 -5.54 4.43 -19.59
N ASN A 152 -5.57 3.10 -19.68
CA ASN A 152 -4.39 2.26 -19.96
C ASN A 152 -3.24 2.45 -18.96
N THR A 153 -3.56 2.80 -17.71
CA THR A 153 -2.58 3.05 -16.66
C THR A 153 -2.55 1.88 -15.69
N PRO A 154 -1.51 1.04 -15.68
CA PRO A 154 -1.39 -0.09 -14.78
C PRO A 154 -1.40 0.31 -13.30
N LEU A 155 -1.77 -0.64 -12.41
CA LEU A 155 -1.71 -0.45 -10.96
C LEU A 155 -0.28 -0.12 -10.48
N ILE A 156 0.71 -0.81 -11.03
CA ILE A 156 2.13 -0.60 -10.70
C ILE A 156 2.82 0.11 -11.86
N LEU A 157 3.51 1.20 -11.54
CA LEU A 157 4.35 1.94 -12.49
C LEU A 157 5.75 2.11 -11.93
N PRO A 158 6.81 1.81 -12.72
CA PRO A 158 8.16 2.24 -12.39
C PRO A 158 8.21 3.76 -12.21
N MET A 159 9.03 4.26 -11.30
CA MET A 159 9.13 5.68 -10.95
C MET A 159 9.36 6.59 -12.16
N TYR A 160 10.08 6.13 -13.18
CA TYR A 160 10.38 6.91 -14.38
C TYR A 160 9.16 7.19 -15.30
N TYR A 161 7.99 6.59 -15.04
CA TYR A 161 6.77 6.97 -15.78
C TYR A 161 6.27 8.35 -15.37
N THR A 162 6.30 8.63 -14.08
CA THR A 162 5.88 9.93 -13.56
C THR A 162 7.02 10.94 -13.53
N TYR A 163 8.27 10.46 -13.32
CA TYR A 163 9.46 11.30 -13.18
C TYR A 163 10.54 10.98 -14.25
N PRO A 164 10.22 11.13 -15.57
CA PRO A 164 11.14 10.72 -16.63
C PRO A 164 12.39 11.60 -16.74
N ALA A 165 12.39 12.79 -16.17
CA ALA A 165 13.53 13.69 -16.15
C ALA A 165 14.53 13.40 -15.02
N GLU A 166 14.09 12.66 -13.99
CA GLU A 166 14.89 12.37 -12.82
C GLU A 166 15.74 11.12 -13.03
N GLN A 167 17.08 11.27 -12.97
CA GLN A 167 18.00 10.15 -13.17
C GLN A 167 17.82 9.06 -12.09
N VAL A 168 17.53 9.44 -10.86
CA VAL A 168 17.30 8.53 -9.74
C VAL A 168 16.10 7.59 -9.99
N ALA A 169 15.06 8.06 -10.68
CA ALA A 169 13.90 7.25 -11.03
C ALA A 169 14.23 5.98 -11.84
N TYR A 170 15.38 5.97 -12.52
CA TYR A 170 15.87 4.81 -13.28
C TYR A 170 16.81 3.90 -12.46
N THR A 171 17.26 4.35 -11.30
CA THR A 171 18.20 3.61 -10.44
C THR A 171 17.54 2.94 -9.25
N VAL A 172 16.43 3.47 -8.74
CA VAL A 172 15.62 2.88 -7.65
C VAL A 172 14.74 1.73 -8.15
N LYS A 173 15.37 0.65 -8.61
CA LYS A 173 14.72 -0.43 -9.36
C LYS A 173 13.57 -1.14 -8.62
N ASN A 174 13.68 -1.24 -7.32
CA ASN A 174 12.71 -1.97 -6.48
C ASN A 174 11.58 -1.08 -5.94
N GLU A 175 11.64 0.22 -6.23
CA GLU A 175 10.61 1.18 -5.86
C GLU A 175 9.64 1.41 -7.02
N TYR A 176 8.37 1.60 -6.69
CA TYR A 176 7.33 1.81 -7.69
C TYR A 176 6.14 2.60 -7.13
N GLU A 177 5.41 3.25 -8.03
CA GLU A 177 4.09 3.79 -7.71
C GLU A 177 3.04 2.66 -7.68
N TYR A 178 2.19 2.67 -6.66
CA TYR A 178 1.08 1.72 -6.50
C TYR A 178 -0.25 2.46 -6.55
N GLY A 179 -0.87 2.43 -7.71
CA GLY A 179 -2.04 3.24 -8.03
C GLY A 179 -1.73 4.74 -8.00
N THR A 180 -2.69 5.52 -7.51
CA THR A 180 -2.57 6.99 -7.42
C THR A 180 -1.99 7.47 -6.10
N ALA A 181 -2.05 6.63 -5.06
CA ALA A 181 -1.85 7.05 -3.68
C ALA A 181 -0.43 6.81 -3.15
N PHE A 182 0.25 5.74 -3.56
CA PHE A 182 1.41 5.25 -2.82
C PHE A 182 2.68 5.17 -3.65
N ILE A 183 3.82 5.39 -2.96
CA ILE A 183 5.13 4.90 -3.35
C ILE A 183 5.44 3.71 -2.45
N VAL A 184 5.83 2.59 -3.04
CA VAL A 184 6.13 1.34 -2.33
C VAL A 184 7.56 0.91 -2.62
N ALA A 185 8.34 0.68 -1.56
CA ALA A 185 9.68 0.13 -1.64
C ALA A 185 9.78 -1.14 -0.78
N PRO A 186 9.54 -2.33 -1.37
CA PRO A 186 9.53 -3.58 -0.62
C PRO A 186 10.87 -3.90 0.04
N VAL A 187 10.81 -4.50 1.23
CA VAL A 187 12.00 -5.04 1.89
C VAL A 187 12.44 -6.31 1.16
N THR A 188 13.65 -6.29 0.63
CA THR A 188 14.24 -7.39 -0.15
C THR A 188 15.56 -7.92 0.44
N GLU A 189 15.91 -7.45 1.62
CA GLU A 189 17.09 -7.86 2.38
C GLU A 189 16.69 -8.29 3.79
N LYS A 190 17.52 -9.11 4.41
CA LYS A 190 17.31 -9.60 5.76
C LYS A 190 17.50 -8.49 6.80
N SER A 191 16.75 -8.57 7.89
CA SER A 191 16.90 -7.67 9.02
C SER A 191 18.31 -7.72 9.60
N VAL A 192 18.85 -6.54 9.93
CA VAL A 192 20.12 -6.39 10.63
C VAL A 192 19.95 -6.85 12.09
N GLN A 193 20.79 -7.76 12.52
CA GLN A 193 20.78 -8.25 13.89
C GLN A 193 21.08 -7.08 14.87
N GLY A 194 20.50 -7.11 16.04
CA GLY A 194 20.63 -6.05 17.03
C GLY A 194 19.53 -5.01 16.88
N VAL A 195 19.49 -4.27 15.78
CA VAL A 195 18.39 -3.30 15.55
C VAL A 195 17.05 -3.99 15.23
N GLY A 196 17.07 -5.24 14.75
CA GLY A 196 15.88 -6.02 14.42
C GLY A 196 15.07 -5.45 13.25
N ARG A 197 15.71 -4.69 12.35
CA ARG A 197 15.07 -4.02 11.21
C ARG A 197 15.82 -4.26 9.92
N ALA A 198 15.09 -4.40 8.82
CA ALA A 198 15.68 -4.44 7.50
C ALA A 198 15.79 -3.03 6.92
N ARG A 199 16.88 -2.78 6.20
CA ARG A 199 17.13 -1.53 5.50
C ARG A 199 16.55 -1.58 4.10
N THR A 200 15.94 -0.49 3.65
CA THR A 200 15.47 -0.31 2.26
C THR A 200 15.82 1.09 1.80
N HIS A 201 16.52 1.19 0.67
CA HIS A 201 16.81 2.48 0.03
C HIS A 201 15.58 2.98 -0.70
N VAL A 202 15.22 4.26 -0.47
CA VAL A 202 14.01 4.91 -0.99
C VAL A 202 14.36 6.27 -1.56
N TRP A 203 13.78 6.62 -2.67
CA TRP A 203 13.76 7.97 -3.21
C TRP A 203 12.36 8.56 -3.09
N LEU A 204 12.23 9.68 -2.41
CA LEU A 204 10.99 10.44 -2.32
C LEU A 204 11.09 11.68 -3.22
N PRO A 205 10.32 11.75 -4.32
CA PRO A 205 10.19 12.97 -5.12
C PRO A 205 9.75 14.17 -4.28
N GLU A 206 9.83 15.38 -4.85
CA GLU A 206 9.32 16.59 -4.17
C GLU A 206 7.89 16.40 -3.68
N GLY A 207 7.62 16.69 -2.41
CA GLY A 207 6.31 16.56 -1.80
C GLY A 207 6.36 16.17 -0.32
N THR A 208 5.17 15.93 0.24
CA THR A 208 4.98 15.41 1.60
C THR A 208 4.39 14.02 1.53
N TYR A 209 4.87 13.14 2.38
CA TYR A 209 4.46 11.73 2.43
C TYR A 209 4.11 11.33 3.86
N ILE A 210 3.14 10.46 4.01
CA ILE A 210 2.75 9.87 5.29
C ILE A 210 2.95 8.35 5.19
N ASP A 211 3.72 7.78 6.10
CA ASP A 211 3.91 6.33 6.15
C ASP A 211 2.60 5.62 6.50
N PHE A 212 2.22 4.65 5.69
CA PHE A 212 0.96 3.91 5.79
C PHE A 212 0.80 3.15 7.12
N PHE A 213 1.91 2.65 7.68
CA PHE A 213 1.91 1.81 8.87
C PHE A 213 2.18 2.60 10.16
N THR A 214 3.03 3.62 10.10
CA THR A 214 3.49 4.33 11.30
C THR A 214 2.88 5.72 11.47
N GLY A 215 2.27 6.28 10.41
CA GLY A 215 1.76 7.65 10.40
C GLY A 215 2.85 8.73 10.46
N LEU A 216 4.14 8.35 10.36
CA LEU A 216 5.23 9.32 10.27
C LEU A 216 5.11 10.15 9.01
N VAL A 217 5.33 11.46 9.16
CA VAL A 217 5.37 12.42 8.06
C VAL A 217 6.80 12.56 7.57
N TYR A 218 6.99 12.51 6.26
CA TYR A 218 8.29 12.67 5.59
C TYR A 218 8.24 13.83 4.60
N SER A 219 9.32 14.61 4.53
CA SER A 219 9.56 15.51 3.40
C SER A 219 10.28 14.77 2.27
N GLY A 220 9.89 15.06 1.03
CA GLY A 220 10.50 14.52 -0.18
C GLY A 220 11.69 15.34 -0.68
N ASP A 221 12.01 15.23 -1.99
CA ASP A 221 13.15 15.77 -2.70
C ASP A 221 14.49 15.19 -2.20
N ARG A 222 14.48 13.86 -1.89
CA ARG A 222 15.70 13.20 -1.38
C ARG A 222 15.68 11.69 -1.51
N GLU A 223 16.88 11.11 -1.46
CA GLU A 223 17.10 9.69 -1.22
C GLU A 223 17.40 9.45 0.27
N MET A 224 16.91 8.34 0.82
CA MET A 224 17.15 7.96 2.21
C MET A 224 17.04 6.44 2.39
N ASP A 225 17.66 5.93 3.45
CA ASP A 225 17.44 4.56 3.89
C ASP A 225 16.34 4.52 4.96
N MET A 226 15.34 3.66 4.74
CA MET A 226 14.27 3.39 5.70
C MET A 226 14.47 2.04 6.37
N TYR A 227 14.13 1.94 7.64
CA TYR A 227 14.33 0.75 8.47
C TYR A 227 12.99 0.22 8.98
N ARG A 228 12.65 -1.00 8.61
CA ARG A 228 11.35 -1.60 8.94
C ARG A 228 11.52 -2.93 9.68
N ASP A 229 10.74 -3.07 10.77
CA ASP A 229 10.59 -4.35 11.46
C ASP A 229 9.76 -5.35 10.65
N LEU A 230 9.39 -6.46 11.26
CA LEU A 230 8.61 -7.51 10.57
C LEU A 230 7.16 -7.10 10.28
N HIS A 231 6.63 -6.08 10.98
CA HIS A 231 5.24 -5.63 10.85
C HIS A 231 5.02 -4.57 9.77
N SER A 232 6.07 -4.11 9.12
CA SER A 232 5.96 -3.03 8.14
C SER A 232 6.95 -3.15 6.98
N ILE A 233 6.63 -2.47 5.89
CA ILE A 233 7.50 -2.16 4.75
C ILE A 233 7.31 -0.68 4.41
N PRO A 234 8.26 -0.01 3.72
CA PRO A 234 8.04 1.34 3.24
C PRO A 234 6.86 1.42 2.25
N VAL A 235 5.77 2.01 2.69
CA VAL A 235 4.59 2.38 1.88
C VAL A 235 4.24 3.81 2.23
N LEU A 236 4.56 4.73 1.33
CA LEU A 236 4.48 6.16 1.55
C LEU A 236 3.27 6.70 0.78
N ALA A 237 2.25 7.15 1.51
CA ALA A 237 1.10 7.82 0.91
C ALA A 237 1.46 9.27 0.57
N LYS A 238 1.15 9.69 -0.64
CA LYS A 238 1.30 11.08 -1.07
C LYS A 238 0.32 11.97 -0.30
N ALA A 239 0.73 13.15 0.14
CA ALA A 239 -0.20 14.13 0.69
C ALA A 239 -1.36 14.40 -0.31
N GLY A 240 -2.59 14.47 0.19
CA GLY A 240 -3.80 14.57 -0.62
C GLY A 240 -4.35 13.23 -1.12
N ALA A 241 -3.66 12.12 -0.93
CA ALA A 241 -4.15 10.81 -1.37
C ALA A 241 -5.45 10.42 -0.63
N ILE A 242 -6.37 9.79 -1.37
CA ILE A 242 -7.64 9.26 -0.87
C ILE A 242 -7.70 7.78 -1.24
N VAL A 243 -7.90 6.92 -0.25
CA VAL A 243 -7.83 5.47 -0.40
C VAL A 243 -9.06 4.82 0.21
N PRO A 244 -10.03 4.39 -0.61
CA PRO A 244 -11.18 3.63 -0.12
C PRO A 244 -10.77 2.21 0.27
N MET A 245 -11.25 1.77 1.41
CA MET A 245 -11.02 0.45 2.02
C MET A 245 -12.33 -0.11 2.58
N THR A 246 -12.33 -1.38 2.98
CA THR A 246 -13.46 -2.02 3.67
C THR A 246 -13.00 -2.94 4.78
N GLU A 247 -13.83 -3.11 5.81
CA GLU A 247 -13.66 -4.13 6.85
C GLU A 247 -14.43 -5.42 6.54
N GLU A 248 -15.27 -5.43 5.50
CA GLU A 248 -16.06 -6.58 5.06
C GLU A 248 -15.22 -7.53 4.20
N ILE A 249 -14.31 -8.27 4.84
CA ILE A 249 -13.29 -9.09 4.19
C ILE A 249 -13.54 -10.61 4.30
N PHE A 250 -14.65 -11.02 4.94
CA PHE A 250 -14.97 -12.43 5.18
C PHE A 250 -16.36 -12.83 4.69
N GLY A 251 -16.52 -14.11 4.35
CA GLY A 251 -17.79 -14.67 3.99
C GLY A 251 -18.30 -14.24 2.62
N GLN A 252 -19.61 -14.29 2.43
CA GLN A 252 -20.26 -13.91 1.16
C GLN A 252 -20.27 -12.39 0.91
N GLU A 253 -20.00 -11.60 1.94
CA GLU A 253 -19.97 -10.14 1.83
C GLU A 253 -18.69 -9.63 1.16
N ALA A 254 -17.60 -10.39 1.25
CA ALA A 254 -16.31 -10.03 0.67
C ALA A 254 -16.33 -9.88 -0.88
N ASP A 255 -17.31 -10.48 -1.56
CA ASP A 255 -17.46 -10.42 -3.02
C ASP A 255 -18.48 -9.36 -3.47
N ARG A 256 -19.04 -8.58 -2.54
CA ARG A 256 -20.05 -7.55 -2.82
C ARG A 256 -19.50 -6.16 -2.64
N ASN A 257 -20.22 -5.17 -3.19
CA ASN A 257 -19.97 -3.78 -2.87
C ASN A 257 -20.30 -3.53 -1.39
N PRO A 258 -19.37 -3.05 -0.56
CA PRO A 258 -19.51 -3.08 0.88
C PRO A 258 -20.56 -2.10 1.43
N GLU A 259 -21.23 -2.49 2.52
CA GLU A 259 -22.10 -1.61 3.31
C GLU A 259 -21.31 -0.68 4.24
N THR A 260 -20.08 -1.09 4.60
CA THR A 260 -19.18 -0.28 5.44
C THR A 260 -17.91 0.06 4.66
N MET A 261 -17.65 1.34 4.49
CA MET A 261 -16.47 1.89 3.80
C MET A 261 -15.61 2.67 4.76
N THR A 262 -14.30 2.40 4.72
CA THR A 262 -13.28 3.23 5.38
C THR A 262 -12.50 4.00 4.32
N ILE A 263 -12.48 5.32 4.42
CA ILE A 263 -11.75 6.18 3.49
C ILE A 263 -10.55 6.76 4.21
N ARG A 264 -9.35 6.34 3.85
CA ARG A 264 -8.12 6.97 4.33
C ARG A 264 -7.81 8.19 3.51
N VAL A 265 -7.69 9.34 4.17
CA VAL A 265 -7.39 10.64 3.59
C VAL A 265 -6.08 11.13 4.18
N TYR A 266 -5.08 11.34 3.36
CA TYR A 266 -3.76 11.75 3.79
C TYR A 266 -3.64 13.28 3.71
N GLY A 267 -3.39 13.93 4.85
CA GLY A 267 -3.32 15.39 4.95
C GLY A 267 -2.15 16.00 4.19
N GLY A 268 -2.14 17.34 4.07
CA GLY A 268 -0.99 18.11 3.57
C GLY A 268 -1.14 18.70 2.18
N ALA A 269 -2.06 18.21 1.35
CA ALA A 269 -2.34 18.75 0.01
C ALA A 269 -3.80 18.53 -0.41
N ASP A 270 -4.22 19.23 -1.44
CA ASP A 270 -5.49 18.95 -2.13
C ASP A 270 -5.43 17.60 -2.83
N GLY A 271 -6.56 16.91 -2.91
CA GLY A 271 -6.66 15.62 -3.59
C GLY A 271 -8.05 15.29 -4.09
N SER A 272 -8.13 14.32 -4.98
CA SER A 272 -9.40 13.79 -5.48
C SER A 272 -9.28 12.29 -5.78
N PHE A 273 -10.40 11.60 -5.70
CA PHE A 273 -10.51 10.19 -6.05
C PHE A 273 -11.92 9.90 -6.56
N GLN A 274 -12.04 9.07 -7.58
CA GLN A 274 -13.32 8.58 -8.06
C GLN A 274 -13.42 7.08 -7.77
N LEU A 275 -14.26 6.71 -6.80
CA LEU A 275 -14.58 5.33 -6.48
C LEU A 275 -15.42 4.73 -7.60
N TYR A 276 -14.98 3.57 -8.11
CA TYR A 276 -15.70 2.79 -9.11
C TYR A 276 -16.25 1.51 -8.52
N GLU A 277 -17.52 1.21 -8.83
CA GLU A 277 -18.21 0.00 -8.42
C GLU A 277 -19.11 -0.51 -9.56
N ASP A 278 -19.23 -1.83 -9.70
CA ASP A 278 -20.13 -2.48 -10.66
C ASP A 278 -20.70 -3.79 -10.07
N ASP A 279 -21.15 -4.71 -10.91
CA ASP A 279 -21.70 -5.99 -10.47
C ASP A 279 -20.62 -7.04 -10.07
N ASN A 280 -19.35 -6.69 -10.15
CA ASN A 280 -18.17 -7.51 -9.82
C ASN A 280 -18.00 -8.80 -10.68
N GLU A 281 -18.88 -9.09 -11.61
CA GLU A 281 -18.92 -10.38 -12.30
C GLU A 281 -19.02 -10.27 -13.83
N SER A 282 -19.97 -9.48 -14.33
CA SER A 282 -20.32 -9.46 -15.76
C SER A 282 -19.50 -8.47 -16.59
N ASN A 283 -19.73 -8.49 -17.90
CA ASN A 283 -19.18 -7.50 -18.83
C ASN A 283 -20.09 -6.28 -19.01
N ALA A 284 -21.02 -6.03 -18.10
CA ALA A 284 -21.95 -4.90 -18.17
C ALA A 284 -21.25 -3.54 -18.13
N TYR A 285 -20.08 -3.46 -17.48
CA TYR A 285 -19.22 -2.28 -17.46
C TYR A 285 -18.82 -1.77 -18.87
N LEU A 286 -18.78 -2.63 -19.89
CA LEU A 286 -18.54 -2.24 -21.28
C LEU A 286 -19.66 -1.37 -21.87
N LYS A 287 -20.80 -1.28 -21.19
CA LYS A 287 -21.94 -0.43 -21.51
C LYS A 287 -22.12 0.69 -20.49
N ASP A 288 -21.06 0.99 -19.74
CA ASP A 288 -21.05 1.97 -18.63
C ASP A 288 -22.09 1.63 -17.52
N GLU A 289 -22.44 0.35 -17.36
CA GLU A 289 -23.28 -0.13 -16.27
C GLU A 289 -22.45 -0.25 -14.98
N CYS A 290 -22.23 0.88 -14.34
CA CYS A 290 -21.41 1.04 -13.11
C CYS A 290 -21.93 2.18 -12.25
N VAL A 291 -21.32 2.35 -11.09
CA VAL A 291 -21.53 3.48 -10.18
C VAL A 291 -20.19 4.18 -9.95
N LEU A 292 -20.24 5.50 -9.99
CA LEU A 292 -19.10 6.38 -9.70
C LEU A 292 -19.43 7.27 -8.51
N THR A 293 -18.50 7.38 -7.55
CA THR A 293 -18.64 8.29 -6.40
C THR A 293 -17.37 9.13 -6.31
N ASP A 294 -17.50 10.42 -6.56
CA ASP A 294 -16.37 11.35 -6.48
C ASP A 294 -16.08 11.75 -5.03
N MET A 295 -14.81 11.89 -4.70
CA MET A 295 -14.31 12.31 -3.41
C MET A 295 -13.27 13.40 -3.60
N ASP A 296 -13.37 14.50 -2.84
CA ASP A 296 -12.52 15.68 -2.97
C ASP A 296 -12.02 16.16 -1.62
N LEU A 297 -10.73 16.39 -1.50
CA LEU A 297 -10.09 17.06 -0.37
C LEU A 297 -9.61 18.46 -0.79
N LYS A 298 -10.05 19.49 -0.07
CA LYS A 298 -9.51 20.85 -0.12
C LYS A 298 -8.78 21.14 1.17
N TRP A 299 -7.48 20.85 1.16
CA TRP A 299 -6.66 20.88 2.37
C TRP A 299 -6.65 22.27 3.04
N SER A 300 -6.50 23.34 2.26
CA SER A 300 -6.43 24.71 2.78
C SER A 300 -7.65 25.15 3.59
N THR A 301 -8.80 24.52 3.37
CA THR A 301 -10.05 24.76 4.09
C THR A 301 -10.46 23.61 5.00
N GLY A 302 -9.68 22.51 5.01
CA GLY A 302 -10.00 21.30 5.75
C GLY A 302 -11.26 20.57 5.27
N ARG A 303 -11.77 20.91 4.07
CA ARG A 303 -13.02 20.33 3.55
C ARG A 303 -12.74 19.04 2.79
N PHE A 304 -13.30 17.94 3.26
CA PHE A 304 -13.40 16.68 2.54
C PHE A 304 -14.86 16.42 2.17
N ALA A 305 -15.11 16.00 0.93
CA ALA A 305 -16.46 15.71 0.45
C ALA A 305 -16.52 14.32 -0.19
N ILE A 306 -17.58 13.58 0.11
CA ILE A 306 -18.03 12.41 -0.64
C ILE A 306 -19.28 12.85 -1.40
N GLN A 307 -19.19 12.86 -2.72
CA GLN A 307 -20.28 13.31 -3.59
C GLN A 307 -21.36 12.22 -3.70
N LYS A 308 -22.52 12.60 -4.24
CA LYS A 308 -23.60 11.66 -4.55
C LYS A 308 -23.14 10.61 -5.53
N ALA A 309 -23.37 9.35 -5.21
CA ALA A 309 -23.13 8.27 -6.16
C ALA A 309 -23.96 8.44 -7.43
N ALA A 310 -23.36 8.25 -8.58
CA ALA A 310 -23.98 8.41 -9.89
C ALA A 310 -23.83 7.15 -10.75
N GLY A 311 -24.88 6.78 -11.49
CA GLY A 311 -24.91 5.60 -12.37
C GLY A 311 -26.01 4.61 -12.00
N ARG A 312 -25.71 3.33 -12.06
CA ARG A 312 -26.63 2.21 -11.77
C ARG A 312 -26.69 1.93 -10.27
N LEU A 313 -27.42 2.77 -9.53
CA LEU A 313 -27.47 2.74 -8.06
C LEU A 313 -27.95 1.42 -7.45
N GLU A 314 -28.64 0.58 -8.21
CA GLU A 314 -29.04 -0.75 -7.79
C GLU A 314 -27.87 -1.74 -7.62
N LEU A 315 -26.68 -1.39 -8.10
CA LEU A 315 -25.45 -2.19 -7.96
C LEU A 315 -24.75 -2.00 -6.61
N ILE A 316 -25.13 -0.99 -5.85
CA ILE A 316 -24.53 -0.66 -4.56
C ILE A 316 -25.54 -0.70 -3.43
N PRO A 317 -25.12 -0.83 -2.16
CA PRO A 317 -26.01 -0.70 -1.02
C PRO A 317 -26.74 0.65 -1.01
N GLN A 318 -28.03 0.63 -0.67
CA GLN A 318 -28.84 1.88 -0.59
C GLN A 318 -28.34 2.82 0.50
N LYS A 319 -27.79 2.25 1.57
CA LYS A 319 -27.19 2.99 2.69
C LYS A 319 -25.82 2.43 2.97
N ARG A 320 -24.93 3.31 3.43
CA ARG A 320 -23.57 2.98 3.86
C ARG A 320 -23.22 3.63 5.18
N THR A 321 -22.42 2.94 5.95
CA THR A 321 -21.63 3.53 7.03
C THR A 321 -20.30 3.98 6.45
N TRP A 322 -20.00 5.26 6.60
CA TRP A 322 -18.74 5.86 6.16
C TRP A 322 -17.86 6.14 7.36
N THR A 323 -16.67 5.59 7.36
CA THR A 323 -15.60 5.97 8.29
C THR A 323 -14.53 6.69 7.49
N VAL A 324 -14.22 7.93 7.86
CA VAL A 324 -13.16 8.71 7.24
C VAL A 324 -12.01 8.86 8.22
N GLU A 325 -10.84 8.39 7.84
CA GLU A 325 -9.61 8.45 8.61
C GLU A 325 -8.68 9.50 8.00
N PHE A 326 -8.49 10.64 8.67
CA PHE A 326 -7.50 11.64 8.26
C PHE A 326 -6.15 11.29 8.90
N TRP A 327 -5.19 10.93 8.06
CA TRP A 327 -3.85 10.51 8.45
C TRP A 327 -2.82 11.64 8.34
N GLY A 328 -1.86 11.66 9.26
CA GLY A 328 -0.81 12.67 9.31
C GLY A 328 -1.31 14.03 9.81
N VAL A 329 -2.45 14.09 10.51
CA VAL A 329 -3.05 15.34 10.97
C VAL A 329 -2.95 15.51 12.49
N LYS A 330 -3.03 16.75 12.96
CA LYS A 330 -3.26 17.06 14.39
C LYS A 330 -4.73 16.83 14.76
N ASP A 331 -4.98 16.55 16.05
CA ASP A 331 -6.36 16.56 16.56
C ASP A 331 -6.98 17.95 16.38
N THR A 332 -8.21 17.99 15.88
CA THR A 332 -8.96 19.22 15.65
C THR A 332 -10.46 18.98 15.73
N GLU A 333 -11.24 20.02 15.95
CA GLU A 333 -12.69 19.92 15.87
C GLU A 333 -13.15 19.53 14.46
N VAL A 334 -14.28 18.83 14.39
CA VAL A 334 -14.84 18.31 13.14
C VAL A 334 -16.32 18.69 13.05
N THR A 335 -16.73 19.17 11.90
CA THR A 335 -18.14 19.34 11.55
C THR A 335 -18.50 18.40 10.40
N VAL A 336 -19.61 17.67 10.53
CA VAL A 336 -20.13 16.80 9.48
C VAL A 336 -21.47 17.30 9.01
N GLU A 337 -21.62 17.45 7.70
CA GLU A 337 -22.87 17.81 7.05
C GLU A 337 -23.30 16.72 6.07
N VAL A 338 -24.60 16.41 6.07
CA VAL A 338 -25.25 15.55 5.08
C VAL A 338 -26.35 16.35 4.42
N GLU A 339 -26.29 16.50 3.10
CA GLU A 339 -27.22 17.35 2.31
C GLU A 339 -27.34 18.77 2.90
N GLY A 340 -26.21 19.35 3.35
CA GLY A 340 -26.17 20.69 3.94
C GLY A 340 -26.73 20.80 5.36
N THR A 341 -27.08 19.69 6.00
CA THR A 341 -27.56 19.66 7.39
C THR A 341 -26.48 19.07 8.28
N VAL A 342 -26.11 19.77 9.34
CA VAL A 342 -25.16 19.28 10.35
C VAL A 342 -25.75 18.07 11.05
N VAL A 343 -24.96 16.98 11.11
CA VAL A 343 -25.33 15.72 11.75
C VAL A 343 -24.33 15.35 12.85
N GLU A 344 -24.80 14.56 13.80
CA GLU A 344 -23.92 13.97 14.81
C GLU A 344 -23.08 12.86 14.19
N ALA A 345 -21.77 12.85 14.47
CA ALA A 345 -20.83 11.84 14.02
C ALA A 345 -19.90 11.48 15.19
N SER A 346 -19.41 10.23 15.21
CA SER A 346 -18.38 9.87 16.19
C SER A 346 -17.03 10.41 15.74
N LYS A 347 -16.23 10.88 16.70
CA LYS A 347 -14.86 11.36 16.49
C LYS A 347 -13.92 10.61 17.46
N GLU A 348 -12.82 10.09 16.92
CA GLU A 348 -11.74 9.48 17.70
C GLU A 348 -10.40 9.98 17.15
N TYR A 349 -9.40 10.15 18.02
CA TYR A 349 -8.05 10.53 17.61
C TYR A 349 -7.01 9.57 18.16
N ASP A 350 -6.23 8.97 17.28
CA ASP A 350 -5.06 8.15 17.64
C ASP A 350 -3.80 9.03 17.57
N GLU A 351 -3.30 9.41 18.74
CA GLU A 351 -2.11 10.27 18.85
C GLU A 351 -0.83 9.55 18.35
N ALA A 352 -0.73 8.24 18.52
CA ALA A 352 0.45 7.49 18.09
C ALA A 352 0.58 7.47 16.57
N LEU A 353 -0.54 7.28 15.86
CA LEU A 353 -0.59 7.26 14.40
C LEU A 353 -0.83 8.64 13.77
N GLY A 354 -1.28 9.64 14.55
CA GLY A 354 -1.73 10.92 14.00
C GLY A 354 -2.92 10.75 13.06
N CYS A 355 -3.89 9.93 13.50
CA CYS A 355 -5.07 9.57 12.73
C CYS A 355 -6.33 10.08 13.43
N LEU A 356 -7.06 10.95 12.73
CA LEU A 356 -8.36 11.45 13.16
C LEU A 356 -9.46 10.69 12.42
N LYS A 357 -10.23 9.89 13.16
CA LYS A 357 -11.31 9.05 12.64
C LYS A 357 -12.67 9.68 12.88
N VAL A 358 -13.47 9.75 11.83
CA VAL A 358 -14.84 10.26 11.84
C VAL A 358 -15.78 9.24 11.24
N SER A 359 -16.81 8.80 11.99
CA SER A 359 -17.77 7.81 11.48
C SER A 359 -19.18 8.39 11.39
N VAL A 360 -19.81 8.17 10.23
CA VAL A 360 -21.16 8.64 9.88
C VAL A 360 -22.00 7.44 9.47
N PRO A 361 -22.90 6.96 10.34
CA PRO A 361 -23.64 5.72 10.09
C PRO A 361 -24.83 5.90 9.17
N GLU A 362 -25.12 4.87 8.38
CA GLU A 362 -26.35 4.67 7.62
C GLU A 362 -26.78 5.81 6.69
N ILE A 363 -25.85 6.42 5.98
CA ILE A 363 -26.15 7.47 5.02
C ILE A 363 -26.54 6.87 3.67
N SER A 364 -27.57 7.48 3.03
CA SER A 364 -27.96 7.10 1.66
C SER A 364 -26.80 7.30 0.68
N ALA A 365 -26.57 6.36 -0.21
CA ALA A 365 -25.56 6.45 -1.26
C ALA A 365 -25.78 7.65 -2.22
N THR A 366 -26.98 8.22 -2.24
CA THR A 366 -27.32 9.40 -3.05
C THR A 366 -27.17 10.73 -2.29
N SER A 367 -26.64 10.71 -1.07
CA SER A 367 -26.42 11.91 -0.27
C SER A 367 -24.97 12.39 -0.38
N GLU A 368 -24.80 13.72 -0.45
CA GLU A 368 -23.50 14.36 -0.28
C GLU A 368 -23.14 14.38 1.21
N ILE A 369 -21.89 14.03 1.52
CA ILE A 369 -21.31 14.14 2.86
C ILE A 369 -20.14 15.11 2.79
N ILE A 370 -20.13 16.11 3.68
CA ILE A 370 -19.03 17.04 3.84
C ILE A 370 -18.48 16.92 5.26
N ILE A 371 -17.19 16.71 5.38
CA ILE A 371 -16.46 16.71 6.65
C ILE A 371 -15.49 17.89 6.62
N THR A 372 -15.59 18.77 7.60
CA THR A 372 -14.73 19.95 7.70
C THR A 372 -13.91 19.89 8.99
N LEU A 373 -12.58 19.90 8.82
CA LEU A 373 -11.60 20.05 9.90
C LEU A 373 -11.51 21.51 10.33
N GLY A 374 -11.58 21.79 11.63
CA GLY A 374 -11.52 23.14 12.17
C GLY A 374 -10.18 23.83 11.95
N ALA A 375 -9.09 23.08 12.00
CA ALA A 375 -7.73 23.54 11.68
C ALA A 375 -6.97 22.42 10.95
N PRO A 376 -6.83 22.47 9.61
CA PRO A 376 -6.15 21.45 8.83
C PRO A 376 -4.63 21.62 8.92
N GLU A 377 -4.02 21.04 9.94
CA GLU A 377 -2.57 21.07 10.16
C GLU A 377 -1.99 19.66 10.14
N LEU A 378 -0.80 19.52 9.52
CA LEU A 378 -0.03 18.30 9.64
C LEU A 378 0.49 18.13 11.08
N ARG A 379 0.52 16.87 11.52
CA ARG A 379 1.13 16.55 12.81
C ARG A 379 2.64 16.76 12.78
N GLU A 380 3.21 17.04 13.92
CA GLU A 380 4.63 16.91 14.15
C GLU A 380 4.95 15.47 14.53
N ASN A 381 6.06 14.91 14.00
CA ASN A 381 6.49 13.58 14.38
C ASN A 381 6.96 13.58 15.85
N ASP A 382 6.43 12.65 16.66
CA ASP A 382 6.97 12.41 18.02
C ASP A 382 8.24 11.57 17.91
N VAL A 383 9.33 12.25 17.51
CA VAL A 383 10.65 11.64 17.32
C VAL A 383 11.10 10.87 18.56
N LYS A 384 10.87 11.43 19.76
CA LYS A 384 11.36 10.84 21.01
C LYS A 384 10.68 9.51 21.30
N THR A 385 9.35 9.44 21.18
CA THR A 385 8.59 8.21 21.38
C THR A 385 8.90 7.18 20.28
N GLN A 386 9.04 7.62 19.04
CA GLN A 386 9.37 6.71 17.92
C GLN A 386 10.76 6.08 18.12
N VAL A 387 11.79 6.87 18.50
CA VAL A 387 13.12 6.31 18.76
C VAL A 387 13.13 5.46 20.03
N PHE A 388 12.37 5.83 21.07
CA PHE A 388 12.23 5.00 22.26
C PHE A 388 11.66 3.61 21.91
N ASN A 389 10.61 3.56 21.10
CA ASN A 389 9.97 2.31 20.68
C ASN A 389 10.94 1.44 19.84
N LEU A 390 11.69 2.07 18.91
CA LEU A 390 12.74 1.41 18.16
C LEU A 390 13.80 0.78 19.09
N LEU A 391 14.32 1.55 20.01
CA LEU A 391 15.35 1.10 20.95
C LEU A 391 14.82 0.05 21.94
N ASN A 392 13.54 0.14 22.32
CA ASN A 392 12.93 -0.83 23.22
C ASN A 392 12.86 -2.23 22.58
N GLN A 393 12.62 -2.30 21.26
CA GLN A 393 12.62 -3.55 20.49
C GLN A 393 14.05 -4.05 20.15
N ALA A 394 15.03 -3.14 20.02
CA ALA A 394 16.38 -3.51 19.63
C ALA A 394 17.09 -4.39 20.69
N GLU A 395 17.82 -5.40 20.23
CA GLU A 395 18.63 -6.29 21.07
C GLU A 395 20.08 -5.76 21.21
N ILE A 396 20.21 -4.60 21.87
CA ILE A 396 21.49 -3.88 22.11
C ILE A 396 21.67 -3.59 23.60
N PRO A 397 22.89 -3.25 24.06
CA PRO A 397 23.16 -2.95 25.47
C PRO A 397 22.26 -1.84 26.04
N TYR A 398 21.70 -2.06 27.23
CA TYR A 398 20.83 -1.05 27.87
C TYR A 398 21.48 0.32 28.03
N MET A 399 22.80 0.36 28.36
CA MET A 399 23.51 1.62 28.51
C MET A 399 23.68 2.37 27.21
N GLU A 400 23.74 1.67 26.08
CA GLU A 400 23.75 2.26 24.76
C GLU A 400 22.39 2.92 24.46
N LYS A 401 21.26 2.23 24.75
CA LYS A 401 19.91 2.81 24.63
C LYS A 401 19.77 4.11 25.42
N VAL A 402 20.25 4.11 26.68
CA VAL A 402 20.21 5.29 27.53
C VAL A 402 21.03 6.43 26.93
N ALA A 403 22.25 6.16 26.50
CA ALA A 403 23.13 7.19 25.92
C ALA A 403 22.54 7.78 24.61
N ILE A 404 21.88 6.97 23.78
CA ILE A 404 21.17 7.45 22.58
C ILE A 404 20.04 8.41 23.01
N MET A 405 19.20 8.04 23.99
CA MET A 405 18.11 8.88 24.45
C MET A 405 18.62 10.20 25.07
N GLU A 406 19.75 10.18 25.78
CA GLU A 406 20.40 11.39 26.30
C GLU A 406 20.87 12.32 25.17
N ILE A 407 21.35 11.79 24.05
CA ILE A 407 21.69 12.58 22.87
C ILE A 407 20.46 13.24 22.27
N LEU A 408 19.34 12.51 22.19
CA LEU A 408 18.08 13.04 21.66
C LEU A 408 17.55 14.22 22.49
N ASP A 409 17.74 14.18 23.80
CA ASP A 409 17.27 15.25 24.71
C ASP A 409 18.13 16.53 24.65
N LYS A 410 19.28 16.48 23.98
CA LYS A 410 20.14 17.67 23.81
C LYS A 410 19.49 18.69 22.86
N LYS A 411 19.55 19.96 23.25
CA LYS A 411 19.08 21.10 22.43
C LYS A 411 20.11 21.48 21.36
N ILE A 412 20.39 20.59 20.43
CA ILE A 412 21.32 20.76 19.31
C ILE A 412 20.61 20.32 18.01
N SER A 413 21.18 20.68 16.86
CA SER A 413 20.64 20.29 15.55
C SER A 413 20.61 18.77 15.35
N ASN A 414 19.72 18.25 14.49
CA ASN A 414 19.68 16.84 14.13
C ASN A 414 21.02 16.34 13.57
N ALA A 415 21.67 17.14 12.71
CA ALA A 415 23.01 16.83 12.20
C ALA A 415 24.05 16.66 13.33
N ALA A 416 24.01 17.51 14.36
CA ALA A 416 24.89 17.38 15.52
C ALA A 416 24.56 16.15 16.38
N LYS A 417 23.26 15.80 16.51
CA LYS A 417 22.83 14.55 17.18
C LYS A 417 23.36 13.34 16.45
N LEU A 418 23.18 13.28 15.11
CA LEU A 418 23.67 12.18 14.28
C LEU A 418 25.20 12.05 14.35
N THR A 419 25.92 13.16 14.35
CA THR A 419 27.39 13.15 14.54
C THR A 419 27.77 12.50 15.87
N GLN A 420 27.07 12.84 16.97
CA GLN A 420 27.34 12.25 18.27
C GLN A 420 26.99 10.77 18.33
N LEU A 421 25.85 10.39 17.74
CA LEU A 421 25.43 8.97 17.61
C LEU A 421 26.46 8.15 16.84
N THR A 422 26.94 8.67 15.71
CA THR A 422 27.97 8.00 14.90
C THR A 422 29.28 7.85 15.68
N ALA A 423 29.69 8.89 16.46
CA ALA A 423 30.88 8.85 17.27
C ALA A 423 30.87 7.86 18.45
N MET A 424 29.68 7.38 18.83
CA MET A 424 29.53 6.33 19.85
C MET A 424 29.86 4.94 19.28
N HIS A 425 29.92 4.78 17.95
CA HIS A 425 30.07 3.48 17.28
C HIS A 425 29.07 2.42 17.78
N PRO A 426 27.77 2.71 17.74
CA PRO A 426 26.76 1.78 18.22
C PRO A 426 26.65 0.55 17.30
N GLU A 427 25.85 -0.43 17.71
CA GLU A 427 25.56 -1.62 16.90
C GLU A 427 25.06 -1.24 15.49
N GLU A 428 25.32 -2.14 14.53
CA GLU A 428 25.00 -1.92 13.13
C GLU A 428 23.50 -1.60 12.92
N GLY A 429 23.21 -0.61 12.05
CA GLY A 429 21.85 -0.18 11.71
C GLY A 429 21.24 0.85 12.66
N ILE A 430 21.76 1.00 13.91
CA ILE A 430 21.16 1.92 14.90
C ILE A 430 21.24 3.38 14.44
N VAL A 431 22.41 3.83 13.96
CA VAL A 431 22.57 5.23 13.50
C VAL A 431 21.64 5.53 12.35
N GLY A 432 21.52 4.59 11.41
CA GLY A 432 20.63 4.74 10.26
C GLY A 432 19.16 4.78 10.66
N ALA A 433 18.71 3.84 11.49
CA ALA A 433 17.32 3.75 11.92
C ALA A 433 16.87 4.93 12.80
N VAL A 434 17.74 5.41 13.71
CA VAL A 434 17.49 6.63 14.48
C VAL A 434 17.55 7.87 13.58
N GLY A 435 18.50 7.88 12.62
CA GLY A 435 18.67 8.95 11.64
C GLY A 435 17.44 9.14 10.76
N GLU A 436 16.85 8.07 10.25
CA GLU A 436 15.60 8.10 9.50
C GLU A 436 14.51 8.89 10.25
N ILE A 437 14.29 8.56 11.53
CA ILE A 437 13.24 9.18 12.35
C ILE A 437 13.57 10.65 12.65
N LEU A 438 14.85 10.93 12.98
CA LEU A 438 15.31 12.30 13.28
C LEU A 438 15.19 13.26 12.12
N THR A 439 15.36 12.76 10.89
CA THR A 439 15.42 13.57 9.67
C THR A 439 14.21 13.35 8.78
N ALA A 440 13.14 12.75 9.28
CA ALA A 440 11.94 12.48 8.51
C ALA A 440 11.35 13.77 7.89
N ILE A 441 11.38 14.87 8.64
CA ILE A 441 11.00 16.21 8.17
C ILE A 441 12.25 17.09 8.25
N GLU A 442 12.88 17.36 7.12
CA GLU A 442 13.98 18.31 6.95
C GLU A 442 13.77 19.23 5.75
#